data_1e8752ac631550e20062b04528db7f80
#
_entry.id   1e8752ac631550e20062b04528db7f80
#
_cell.length_a   1.000
_cell.length_b   1.000
_cell.length_c   1.000
_cell.angle_alpha   90.00
_cell.angle_beta   90.00
_cell.angle_gamma   90.00
#
_symmetry.space_group_name_H-M   'P 1'
#
loop_
_entity.id
_entity.type
_entity.pdbx_description
1 polymer ?
#
loop_
_entity_poly.entity_id
_entity_poly.type
_entity_poly.pdbx_seq_one_letter_code
_entity_poly.pdbx_strand_id
1 'polypeptide(L)'
;CLELSVGIETVDDNVMKSINKTWQSEKIINQFIENAKKVGIKIKICLILGLPGEPKNIVDKTINFIEKQKPDYVSLSGFCPMPGSPIYLNPEKYDIEFIDKDWDKHAHLLFRFSNSEDVGLPFKYKKNTKWGNSFTRDEIISNIQNVQRWLSSKSMVY
;
A
#
# COMPACT_ATOMS: atom_id res chain seq x y z
N CYS A 1 14.91 -21.42 6.08
CA CYS A 1 13.83 -20.49 5.77
C CYS A 1 13.22 -20.87 4.43
N LEU A 2 11.90 -21.00 4.36
CA LEU A 2 11.20 -21.37 3.12
C LEU A 2 10.60 -20.14 2.44
N GLU A 3 10.21 -19.13 3.22
CA GLU A 3 9.56 -17.92 2.75
C GLU A 3 10.00 -16.71 3.57
N LEU A 4 10.16 -15.56 2.91
CA LEU A 4 10.37 -14.26 3.55
C LEU A 4 9.25 -13.30 3.16
N SER A 5 8.69 -12.64 4.16
CA SER A 5 7.71 -11.57 3.99
C SER A 5 8.39 -10.21 4.15
N VAL A 6 8.22 -9.32 3.17
CA VAL A 6 8.93 -8.03 3.12
C VAL A 6 7.96 -6.89 2.92
N GLY A 7 7.96 -5.94 3.85
CA GLY A 7 7.20 -4.70 3.75
C GLY A 7 7.89 -3.71 2.82
N ILE A 8 7.48 -3.68 1.56
CA ILE A 8 7.89 -2.65 0.58
C ILE A 8 7.03 -1.41 0.75
N GLU A 9 5.75 -1.60 1.07
CA GLU A 9 4.68 -0.66 1.29
C GLU A 9 4.26 0.10 0.04
N THR A 10 5.20 0.75 -0.66
CA THR A 10 4.93 1.50 -1.88
C THR A 10 6.06 1.33 -2.89
N VAL A 11 5.73 1.54 -4.16
CA VAL A 11 6.69 1.50 -5.29
C VAL A 11 7.07 2.90 -5.77
N ASP A 12 6.58 3.94 -5.08
CA ASP A 12 6.85 5.33 -5.44
C ASP A 12 7.83 5.98 -4.46
N ASP A 13 8.94 6.51 -4.98
CA ASP A 13 10.02 7.10 -4.17
C ASP A 13 9.56 8.31 -3.35
N ASN A 14 8.62 9.11 -3.85
CA ASN A 14 8.12 10.27 -3.12
C ASN A 14 7.21 9.83 -1.98
N VAL A 15 6.40 8.79 -2.21
CA VAL A 15 5.58 8.19 -1.15
C VAL A 15 6.48 7.52 -0.11
N MET A 16 7.54 6.83 -0.49
CA MET A 16 8.54 6.27 0.45
C MET A 16 9.10 7.35 1.37
N LYS A 17 9.43 8.52 0.82
CA LYS A 17 9.90 9.67 1.62
C LYS A 17 8.83 10.18 2.59
N SER A 18 7.56 10.25 2.15
CA SER A 18 6.44 10.73 2.97
C SER A 18 6.17 9.86 4.20
N ILE A 19 6.47 8.56 4.12
CA ILE A 19 6.30 7.58 5.20
C ILE A 19 7.60 7.24 5.94
N ASN A 20 8.68 8.02 5.73
CA ASN A 20 9.99 7.83 6.38
C ASN A 20 10.69 6.50 6.07
N LYS A 21 10.46 5.90 4.89
CA LYS A 21 11.18 4.70 4.44
C LYS A 21 12.32 5.03 3.46
N THR A 22 13.05 6.08 3.72
CA THR A 22 14.13 6.60 2.83
C THR A 22 15.33 5.68 2.65
N TRP A 23 15.48 4.68 3.54
CA TRP A 23 16.52 3.65 3.45
C TRP A 23 16.21 2.56 2.40
N GLN A 24 14.97 2.42 2.00
CA GLN A 24 14.54 1.54 0.90
C GLN A 24 14.71 2.26 -0.44
N SER A 25 15.33 1.58 -1.40
CA SER A 25 15.39 2.02 -2.80
C SER A 25 15.02 0.85 -3.71
N GLU A 26 14.56 1.13 -4.91
CA GLU A 26 14.26 0.09 -5.90
C GLU A 26 15.46 -0.85 -6.09
N LYS A 27 16.68 -0.32 -6.10
CA LYS A 27 17.91 -1.11 -6.21
C LYS A 27 18.07 -2.12 -5.07
N ILE A 28 17.84 -1.69 -3.82
CA ILE A 28 17.93 -2.56 -2.64
C ILE A 28 16.87 -3.65 -2.69
N ILE A 29 15.64 -3.28 -3.06
CA ILE A 29 14.53 -4.22 -3.20
C ILE A 29 14.83 -5.26 -4.27
N ASN A 30 15.29 -4.84 -5.44
CA ASN A 30 15.66 -5.72 -6.54
C ASN A 30 16.74 -6.72 -6.11
N GLN A 31 17.82 -6.22 -5.50
CA GLN A 31 18.92 -7.06 -5.02
C GLN A 31 18.47 -8.08 -3.98
N PHE A 32 17.58 -7.67 -3.07
CA PHE A 32 17.02 -8.56 -2.06
C PHE A 32 16.21 -9.69 -2.71
N ILE A 33 15.29 -9.36 -3.62
CA ILE A 33 14.44 -10.35 -4.31
C ILE A 33 15.31 -11.33 -5.12
N GLU A 34 16.29 -10.82 -5.88
CA GLU A 34 17.20 -11.65 -6.64
C GLU A 34 18.02 -12.61 -5.76
N ASN A 35 18.54 -12.13 -4.64
CA ASN A 35 19.33 -12.94 -3.73
C ASN A 35 18.48 -14.06 -3.10
N ALA A 36 17.27 -13.75 -2.67
CA ALA A 36 16.38 -14.75 -2.12
C ALA A 36 16.00 -15.84 -3.15
N LYS A 37 15.71 -15.45 -4.38
CA LYS A 37 15.45 -16.40 -5.48
C LYS A 37 16.62 -17.31 -5.78
N LYS A 38 17.86 -16.78 -5.76
CA LYS A 38 19.08 -17.58 -5.99
C LYS A 38 19.26 -18.72 -4.98
N VAL A 39 18.76 -18.55 -3.76
CA VAL A 39 18.85 -19.56 -2.70
C VAL A 39 17.56 -20.34 -2.49
N GLY A 40 16.58 -20.19 -3.40
CA GLY A 40 15.32 -20.93 -3.38
C GLY A 40 14.33 -20.50 -2.30
N ILE A 41 14.47 -19.30 -1.74
CA ILE A 41 13.54 -18.75 -0.74
C ILE A 41 12.41 -18.03 -1.46
N LYS A 42 11.17 -18.40 -1.14
CA LYS A 42 9.97 -17.71 -1.66
C LYS A 42 9.84 -16.31 -1.06
N ILE A 43 9.37 -15.38 -1.88
CA ILE A 43 9.20 -13.98 -1.49
C ILE A 43 7.74 -13.58 -1.53
N LYS A 44 7.26 -13.12 -0.38
CA LYS A 44 6.01 -12.39 -0.25
C LYS A 44 6.31 -10.91 -0.07
N ILE A 45 5.84 -10.07 -0.98
CA ILE A 45 5.92 -8.62 -0.81
C ILE A 45 4.62 -8.09 -0.21
N CYS A 46 4.75 -7.13 0.71
CA CYS A 46 3.61 -6.44 1.30
C CYS A 46 3.55 -5.01 0.74
N LEU A 47 2.40 -4.64 0.20
CA LEU A 47 2.12 -3.34 -0.41
C LEU A 47 0.90 -2.70 0.24
N ILE A 48 0.90 -1.37 0.26
CA ILE A 48 -0.19 -0.54 0.77
C ILE A 48 -0.57 0.47 -0.29
N LEU A 49 -1.85 0.61 -0.58
CA LEU A 49 -2.40 1.68 -1.42
C LEU A 49 -3.22 2.66 -0.58
N GLY A 50 -3.26 3.90 -1.03
CA GLY A 50 -3.92 5.00 -0.31
C GLY A 50 -2.99 5.78 0.61
N LEU A 51 -1.68 5.61 0.49
CA LEU A 51 -0.68 6.36 1.25
C LEU A 51 -0.64 7.85 0.87
N PRO A 52 -0.19 8.73 1.80
CA PRO A 52 -0.07 10.16 1.49
C PRO A 52 0.89 10.43 0.33
N GLY A 53 0.43 11.19 -0.65
CA GLY A 53 1.24 11.61 -1.79
C GLY A 53 1.30 10.63 -2.95
N GLU A 54 0.45 9.63 -2.99
CA GLU A 54 0.38 8.71 -4.13
C GLU A 54 0.03 9.43 -5.43
N PRO A 55 0.78 9.18 -6.51
CA PRO A 55 0.50 9.74 -7.83
C PRO A 55 -0.68 9.03 -8.48
N LYS A 56 -1.36 9.73 -9.42
CA LYS A 56 -2.56 9.19 -10.09
C LYS A 56 -2.34 7.88 -10.86
N ASN A 57 -1.11 7.58 -11.24
CA ASN A 57 -0.72 6.33 -11.91
C ASN A 57 -0.17 5.26 -10.97
N ILE A 58 -0.47 5.32 -9.66
CA ILE A 58 0.08 4.37 -8.66
C ILE A 58 -0.30 2.92 -8.98
N VAL A 59 -1.51 2.68 -9.50
CA VAL A 59 -1.97 1.34 -9.90
C VAL A 59 -1.04 0.75 -10.96
N ASP A 60 -0.79 1.50 -12.03
CA ASP A 60 0.08 1.05 -13.13
C ASP A 60 1.52 0.83 -12.66
N LYS A 61 2.05 1.75 -11.83
CA LYS A 61 3.37 1.59 -11.23
C LYS A 61 3.46 0.31 -10.39
N THR A 62 2.44 0.03 -9.59
CA THR A 62 2.38 -1.15 -8.74
C THR A 62 2.35 -2.43 -9.57
N ILE A 63 1.48 -2.51 -10.57
CA ILE A 63 1.37 -3.67 -11.47
C ILE A 63 2.69 -3.89 -12.22
N ASN A 64 3.26 -2.85 -12.84
CA ASN A 64 4.53 -2.94 -13.56
C ASN A 64 5.68 -3.41 -12.66
N PHE A 65 5.72 -2.93 -11.42
CA PHE A 65 6.71 -3.39 -10.45
C PHE A 65 6.56 -4.89 -10.15
N ILE A 66 5.35 -5.34 -9.87
CA ILE A 66 5.08 -6.76 -9.57
C ILE A 66 5.43 -7.64 -10.78
N GLU A 67 5.07 -7.23 -12.00
CA GLU A 67 5.41 -7.97 -13.23
C GLU A 67 6.93 -8.04 -13.46
N LYS A 68 7.66 -6.98 -13.16
CA LYS A 68 9.11 -6.93 -13.26
C LYS A 68 9.78 -7.82 -12.21
N GLN A 69 9.35 -7.73 -10.96
CA GLN A 69 9.98 -8.43 -9.84
C GLN A 69 9.58 -9.90 -9.73
N LYS A 70 8.37 -10.24 -10.17
CA LYS A 70 7.80 -11.60 -10.12
C LYS A 70 7.98 -12.25 -8.73
N PRO A 71 7.47 -11.61 -7.65
CA PRO A 71 7.46 -12.24 -6.33
C PRO A 71 6.57 -13.50 -6.37
N ASP A 72 6.75 -14.42 -5.43
CA ASP A 72 5.87 -15.60 -5.34
C ASP A 72 4.48 -15.20 -4.87
N TYR A 73 4.40 -14.25 -3.93
CA TYR A 73 3.14 -13.77 -3.37
C TYR A 73 3.13 -12.26 -3.17
N VAL A 74 1.93 -11.69 -3.23
CA VAL A 74 1.68 -10.29 -2.90
C VAL A 74 0.59 -10.19 -1.85
N SER A 75 0.87 -9.48 -0.76
CA SER A 75 -0.11 -9.07 0.23
C SER A 75 -0.41 -7.59 0.02
N LEU A 76 -1.61 -7.28 -0.45
CA LEU A 76 -2.06 -5.91 -0.66
C LEU A 76 -2.99 -5.48 0.47
N SER A 77 -2.77 -4.29 1.01
CA SER A 77 -3.61 -3.66 2.04
C SER A 77 -4.00 -2.25 1.63
N GLY A 78 -5.12 -1.76 2.12
CA GLY A 78 -5.46 -0.34 2.10
C GLY A 78 -4.72 0.39 3.23
N PHE A 79 -4.32 1.62 2.99
CA PHE A 79 -3.78 2.46 4.05
C PHE A 79 -4.83 2.71 5.13
N CYS A 80 -4.40 2.64 6.38
CA CYS A 80 -5.21 2.97 7.54
C CYS A 80 -4.34 3.73 8.55
N PRO A 81 -4.70 4.97 8.94
CA PRO A 81 -3.99 5.69 9.98
C PRO A 81 -4.28 5.04 11.34
N MET A 82 -3.40 4.12 11.75
CA MET A 82 -3.58 3.35 12.99
C MET A 82 -3.55 4.25 14.22
N PRO A 83 -4.48 4.06 15.18
CA PRO A 83 -4.48 4.76 16.45
C PRO A 83 -3.11 4.73 17.14
N GLY A 84 -2.63 5.90 17.59
CA GLY A 84 -1.32 6.05 18.21
C GLY A 84 -0.15 6.23 17.24
N SER A 85 -0.33 6.01 15.93
CA SER A 85 0.72 6.30 14.96
C SER A 85 0.96 7.81 14.78
N PRO A 86 2.16 8.24 14.32
CA PRO A 86 2.43 9.64 14.02
C PRO A 86 1.43 10.27 13.05
N ILE A 87 0.93 9.52 12.07
CA ILE A 87 -0.06 9.98 11.10
C ILE A 87 -1.43 10.19 11.77
N TYR A 88 -1.83 9.27 12.64
CA TYR A 88 -3.08 9.38 13.40
C TYR A 88 -3.07 10.57 14.38
N LEU A 89 -1.93 10.79 15.05
CA LEU A 89 -1.77 11.84 16.06
C LEU A 89 -1.60 13.24 15.45
N ASN A 90 -1.11 13.32 14.20
CA ASN A 90 -0.84 14.60 13.52
C ASN A 90 -1.37 14.56 12.07
N PRO A 91 -2.68 14.32 11.87
CA PRO A 91 -3.23 14.10 10.54
C PRO A 91 -3.04 15.30 9.60
N GLU A 92 -3.03 16.51 10.15
CA GLU A 92 -2.82 17.76 9.41
C GLU A 92 -1.46 17.82 8.69
N LYS A 93 -0.42 17.17 9.23
CA LYS A 93 0.90 17.08 8.59
C LYS A 93 0.90 16.23 7.34
N TYR A 94 -0.10 15.38 7.19
CA TYR A 94 -0.28 14.46 6.07
C TYR A 94 -1.46 14.85 5.19
N ASP A 95 -1.96 16.10 5.36
CA ASP A 95 -3.12 16.64 4.65
C ASP A 95 -4.38 15.75 4.76
N ILE A 96 -4.51 15.05 5.88
CA ILE A 96 -5.72 14.30 6.23
C ILE A 96 -6.71 15.28 6.86
N GLU A 97 -7.87 15.42 6.23
CA GLU A 97 -8.97 16.31 6.67
C GLU A 97 -9.82 15.68 7.77
N PHE A 98 -9.96 14.36 7.72
CA PHE A 98 -10.84 13.61 8.60
C PHE A 98 -10.24 12.24 8.94
N ILE A 99 -10.33 11.85 10.22
CA ILE A 99 -10.09 10.48 10.71
C ILE A 99 -11.30 10.07 11.55
N ASP A 100 -11.89 8.92 11.24
CA ASP A 100 -12.96 8.34 12.03
C ASP A 100 -12.45 7.98 13.44
N LYS A 101 -13.28 8.20 14.45
CA LYS A 101 -12.96 7.83 15.84
C LYS A 101 -13.46 6.45 16.23
N ASP A 102 -14.20 5.81 15.38
CA ASP A 102 -14.64 4.44 15.53
C ASP A 102 -13.48 3.48 15.22
N TRP A 103 -12.96 2.85 16.23
CA TRP A 103 -11.78 1.98 16.13
C TRP A 103 -12.05 0.72 15.30
N ASP A 104 -13.29 0.26 15.24
CA ASP A 104 -13.66 -0.91 14.43
C ASP A 104 -13.42 -0.68 12.94
N LYS A 105 -13.39 0.60 12.51
CA LYS A 105 -13.08 0.99 11.14
C LYS A 105 -11.58 1.08 10.84
N HIS A 106 -10.71 0.94 11.85
CA HIS A 106 -9.26 1.05 11.69
C HIS A 106 -8.56 -0.30 11.48
N ALA A 107 -9.26 -1.29 10.98
CA ALA A 107 -8.69 -2.60 10.65
C ALA A 107 -8.28 -2.65 9.18
N HIS A 108 -7.01 -2.30 8.87
CA HIS A 108 -6.47 -2.35 7.50
C HIS A 108 -6.65 -3.72 6.82
N LEU A 109 -6.79 -4.79 7.58
CA LEU A 109 -7.05 -6.13 7.08
C LEU A 109 -8.47 -6.31 6.52
N LEU A 110 -9.42 -5.43 6.85
CA LEU A 110 -10.79 -5.51 6.31
C LEU A 110 -10.80 -5.40 4.78
N PHE A 111 -9.93 -4.58 4.19
CA PHE A 111 -9.79 -4.50 2.74
C PHE A 111 -9.26 -5.78 2.10
N ARG A 112 -8.61 -6.63 2.88
CA ARG A 112 -8.02 -7.88 2.45
C ARG A 112 -9.03 -9.02 2.41
N PHE A 113 -10.01 -9.01 3.31
CA PHE A 113 -10.91 -10.15 3.53
C PHE A 113 -12.38 -9.87 3.24
N SER A 114 -12.80 -8.61 3.13
CA SER A 114 -14.19 -8.30 2.85
C SER A 114 -14.40 -7.95 1.39
N ASN A 115 -15.29 -8.69 0.74
CA ASN A 115 -15.95 -8.26 -0.49
C ASN A 115 -17.12 -7.29 -0.19
N SER A 116 -17.26 -6.81 1.06
CA SER A 116 -18.36 -5.97 1.46
C SER A 116 -18.12 -4.55 1.00
N GLU A 117 -19.08 -3.99 0.31
CA GLU A 117 -19.14 -2.59 -0.12
C GLU A 117 -19.18 -1.60 1.05
N ASP A 118 -19.44 -2.10 2.28
CA ASP A 118 -19.67 -1.30 3.49
C ASP A 118 -18.42 -0.87 4.26
N VAL A 119 -17.23 -1.31 3.85
CA VAL A 119 -16.00 -0.93 4.55
C VAL A 119 -15.47 0.37 4.00
N GLY A 120 -15.99 1.48 4.51
CA GLY A 120 -15.46 2.81 4.22
C GLY A 120 -14.06 2.99 4.80
N LEU A 121 -13.17 3.69 4.07
CA LEU A 121 -11.90 4.14 4.63
C LEU A 121 -12.14 5.02 5.86
N PRO A 122 -11.41 4.80 6.98
CA PRO A 122 -11.60 5.57 8.21
C PRO A 122 -11.01 6.98 8.15
N PHE A 123 -10.61 7.45 6.99
CA PHE A 123 -9.99 8.76 6.80
C PHE A 123 -10.36 9.38 5.46
N LYS A 124 -10.06 10.67 5.31
CA LYS A 124 -10.24 11.43 4.07
C LYS A 124 -9.11 12.45 3.94
N TYR A 125 -8.49 12.52 2.78
CA TYR A 125 -7.55 13.59 2.45
C TYR A 125 -8.26 14.90 2.11
N LYS A 126 -7.57 16.02 2.31
CA LYS A 126 -7.94 17.31 1.69
C LYS A 126 -7.92 17.15 0.16
N LYS A 127 -8.77 17.88 -0.53
CA LYS A 127 -8.82 17.86 -2.00
C LYS A 127 -7.46 18.23 -2.61
N ASN A 128 -6.86 19.31 -2.09
CA ASN A 128 -5.54 19.79 -2.48
C ASN A 128 -4.57 19.54 -1.32
N THR A 129 -3.53 18.77 -1.58
CA THR A 129 -2.48 18.46 -0.61
C THR A 129 -1.16 19.09 -1.05
N LYS A 130 -0.17 19.10 -0.19
CA LYS A 130 1.20 19.52 -0.54
C LYS A 130 1.85 18.66 -1.62
N TRP A 131 1.28 17.51 -1.96
CA TRP A 131 1.71 16.62 -3.05
C TRP A 131 0.85 16.76 -4.32
N GLY A 132 -0.10 17.72 -4.35
CA GLY A 132 -1.05 17.92 -5.44
C GLY A 132 -2.45 17.38 -5.12
N ASN A 133 -3.24 17.10 -6.16
CA ASN A 133 -4.59 16.54 -5.98
C ASN A 133 -4.53 15.14 -5.40
N SER A 134 -5.17 14.95 -4.25
CA SER A 134 -5.30 13.64 -3.61
C SER A 134 -6.33 12.75 -4.31
N PHE A 135 -6.33 11.48 -3.93
CA PHE A 135 -7.44 10.58 -4.22
C PHE A 135 -8.61 10.82 -3.26
N THR A 136 -9.81 10.69 -3.77
CA THR A 136 -11.02 10.52 -2.95
C THR A 136 -11.04 9.13 -2.31
N ARG A 137 -11.91 8.92 -1.32
CA ARG A 137 -12.11 7.59 -0.72
C ARG A 137 -12.46 6.53 -1.76
N ASP A 138 -13.39 6.85 -2.66
CA ASP A 138 -13.86 5.92 -3.69
C ASP A 138 -12.75 5.59 -4.70
N GLU A 139 -11.93 6.57 -5.07
CA GLU A 139 -10.76 6.35 -5.93
C GLU A 139 -9.76 5.42 -5.24
N ILE A 140 -9.48 5.59 -3.93
CA ILE A 140 -8.57 4.71 -3.19
C ILE A 140 -9.12 3.28 -3.16
N ILE A 141 -10.39 3.11 -2.82
CA ILE A 141 -11.05 1.80 -2.81
C ILE A 141 -10.99 1.15 -4.19
N SER A 142 -11.30 1.91 -5.23
CA SER A 142 -11.22 1.44 -6.62
C SER A 142 -9.81 1.00 -7.01
N ASN A 143 -8.78 1.77 -6.62
CA ASN A 143 -7.38 1.42 -6.87
C ASN A 143 -7.00 0.09 -6.20
N ILE A 144 -7.38 -0.09 -4.93
CA ILE A 144 -7.14 -1.34 -4.20
C ILE A 144 -7.82 -2.51 -4.91
N GLN A 145 -9.11 -2.37 -5.24
CA GLN A 145 -9.88 -3.42 -5.93
C GLN A 145 -9.31 -3.76 -7.32
N ASN A 146 -8.80 -2.77 -8.05
CA ASN A 146 -8.19 -2.97 -9.37
C ASN A 146 -6.94 -3.84 -9.26
N VAL A 147 -6.04 -3.53 -8.32
CA VAL A 147 -4.83 -4.32 -8.11
C VAL A 147 -5.17 -5.70 -7.55
N GLN A 148 -6.13 -5.83 -6.62
CA GLN A 148 -6.57 -7.13 -6.10
C GLN A 148 -7.14 -8.04 -7.19
N ARG A 149 -8.00 -7.51 -8.07
CA ARG A 149 -8.54 -8.27 -9.21
C ARG A 149 -7.43 -8.73 -10.15
N TRP A 150 -6.47 -7.86 -10.43
CA TRP A 150 -5.32 -8.22 -11.26
C TRP A 150 -4.48 -9.31 -10.60
N LEU A 151 -4.15 -9.19 -9.30
CA LEU A 151 -3.41 -10.22 -8.54
C LEU A 151 -4.14 -11.57 -8.55
N SER A 152 -5.46 -11.56 -8.34
CA SER A 152 -6.29 -12.78 -8.38
C SER A 152 -6.22 -13.45 -9.73
N SER A 153 -6.24 -12.69 -10.84
CA SER A 153 -6.11 -13.22 -12.19
C SER A 153 -4.75 -13.89 -12.46
N LYS A 154 -3.73 -13.55 -11.69
CA LYS A 154 -2.36 -14.09 -11.78
C LYS A 154 -2.07 -15.17 -10.73
N SER A 155 -3.03 -15.52 -9.87
CA SER A 155 -2.86 -16.45 -8.74
C SER A 155 -1.71 -16.03 -7.79
N MET A 156 -1.49 -14.73 -7.62
CA MET A 156 -0.42 -14.15 -6.80
C MET A 156 -0.91 -13.63 -5.44
N VAL A 157 -2.18 -13.78 -5.14
CA VAL A 157 -2.76 -13.37 -3.84
C VAL A 157 -2.27 -14.32 -2.76
N TYR A 158 -1.84 -13.74 -1.63
CA TYR A 158 -1.47 -14.50 -0.43
C TYR A 158 -2.65 -14.64 0.52
#